data_3ddad404a1b1e1400326d3e7075c5b98
#
_entry.id   3ddad404a1b1e1400326d3e7075c5b98
#
_cell.length_a   1.000
_cell.length_b   1.000
_cell.length_c   1.000
_cell.angle_alpha   90.00
_cell.angle_beta   90.00
_cell.angle_gamma   90.00
#
_symmetry.space_group_name_H-M   'P 1'
#
loop_
_entity.id
_entity.type
_entity.pdbx_description
1 polymer ?
#
loop_
_entity_poly.entity_id
_entity_poly.type
_entity_poly.pdbx_seq_one_letter_code
_entity_poly.pdbx_strand_id
1 'polypeptide(L)'
;MALAALLGILHRGQVEIRTAQLPFTLGGQRFAAGSYVVVLRQPYAAFAKTLLEPQHYPDLRVSPGGPPTPPYDVTAHTLPLLMGVAAVPAPDSLRLPLSAPVEPPGATPGYPGFGEGQAPRIGLYRSYDASMDEGWTRWVFDTWKVPYQPLVDSVVRAGKLKEQFDAILLPDQEPRQLLDGLPKSYPAPYPGGLGSEGARALRQFVEDGGTLIALNQASRFVMDQLLLPVRNVLEGVPDDDFYAPGSIFRLDVDTAHAVAKGTPAHNIAWFENGPAFEVVDSTAVRVIARYPADPDKVLASGWVLHPERVAGRAALLEVHLGSGRVILFGFRPQYRGQSIATYPLLFNSLQLR
;
A
#
# COMPACT_ATOMS: atom_id res chain seq x y z
N MET A 1 13.72 4.62 11.33
CA MET A 1 12.61 5.52 10.99
C MET A 1 11.23 4.94 11.37
N ALA A 2 10.81 3.78 10.83
CA ALA A 2 9.48 3.19 11.11
C ALA A 2 9.20 3.02 12.61
N LEU A 3 10.15 2.46 13.38
CA LEU A 3 10.02 2.34 14.83
C LEU A 3 9.82 3.71 15.51
N ALA A 4 10.59 4.73 15.12
CA ALA A 4 10.44 6.08 15.68
C ALA A 4 9.04 6.68 15.37
N ALA A 5 8.52 6.44 14.15
CA ALA A 5 7.18 6.87 13.77
C ALA A 5 6.10 6.17 14.63
N LEU A 6 6.19 4.85 14.81
CA LEU A 6 5.28 4.08 15.65
C LEU A 6 5.29 4.57 17.11
N LEU A 7 6.48 4.70 17.67
CA LEU A 7 6.64 5.19 19.06
C LEU A 7 6.12 6.62 19.20
N GLY A 8 6.35 7.48 18.21
CA GLY A 8 5.83 8.84 18.18
C GLY A 8 4.30 8.92 18.13
N ILE A 9 3.62 7.98 17.46
CA ILE A 9 2.16 7.88 17.45
C ILE A 9 1.66 7.49 18.85
N LEU A 10 2.25 6.46 19.45
CA LEU A 10 1.89 6.00 20.80
C LEU A 10 2.11 7.12 21.84
N HIS A 11 3.24 7.82 21.76
CA HIS A 11 3.56 8.93 22.68
C HIS A 11 2.57 10.08 22.54
N ARG A 12 2.19 10.50 21.32
CA ARG A 12 1.13 11.51 21.10
C ARG A 12 -0.21 11.08 21.69
N GLY A 13 -0.49 9.76 21.71
CA GLY A 13 -1.64 9.17 22.40
C GLY A 13 -1.45 9.00 23.91
N GLN A 14 -0.43 9.66 24.49
CA GLN A 14 -0.10 9.62 25.93
C GLN A 14 0.23 8.22 26.46
N VAL A 15 0.67 7.30 25.59
CA VAL A 15 1.14 5.98 26.00
C VAL A 15 2.55 6.09 26.59
N GLU A 16 2.72 5.62 27.81
CA GLU A 16 4.05 5.50 28.41
C GLU A 16 4.86 4.38 27.74
N ILE A 17 6.05 4.76 27.28
CA ILE A 17 7.02 3.85 26.64
C ILE A 17 8.24 3.74 27.56
N ARG A 18 8.74 2.54 27.75
CA ARG A 18 9.92 2.23 28.55
C ARG A 18 10.92 1.41 27.73
N THR A 19 12.11 1.22 28.25
CA THR A 19 13.10 0.32 27.65
C THR A 19 13.49 -0.78 28.64
N ALA A 20 13.76 -1.97 28.11
CA ALA A 20 14.33 -3.06 28.87
C ALA A 20 15.79 -2.72 29.25
N GLN A 21 16.15 -2.81 30.54
CA GLN A 21 17.51 -2.52 31.00
C GLN A 21 18.47 -3.68 30.75
N LEU A 22 17.96 -4.91 30.63
CA LEU A 22 18.72 -6.12 30.37
C LEU A 22 18.17 -6.83 29.12
N PRO A 23 19.00 -7.61 28.40
CA PRO A 23 18.52 -8.46 27.33
C PRO A 23 17.63 -9.57 27.90
N PHE A 24 16.62 -9.99 27.11
CA PHE A 24 15.69 -11.05 27.49
C PHE A 24 15.30 -11.90 26.29
N THR A 25 14.64 -13.03 26.54
CA THR A 25 14.10 -13.90 25.49
C THR A 25 12.60 -14.04 25.69
N LEU A 26 11.84 -13.93 24.59
CA LEU A 26 10.40 -14.08 24.59
C LEU A 26 9.99 -14.83 23.31
N GLY A 27 9.19 -15.90 23.46
CA GLY A 27 8.76 -16.71 22.32
C GLY A 27 9.91 -17.28 21.47
N GLY A 28 11.06 -17.59 22.07
CA GLY A 28 12.26 -18.05 21.36
C GLY A 28 13.07 -16.93 20.71
N GLN A 29 12.57 -15.71 20.66
CA GLN A 29 13.29 -14.55 20.10
C GLN A 29 14.07 -13.81 21.20
N ARG A 30 15.32 -13.44 20.89
CA ARG A 30 16.17 -12.65 21.79
C ARG A 30 15.97 -11.15 21.52
N PHE A 31 15.75 -10.41 22.59
CA PHE A 31 15.65 -8.95 22.63
C PHE A 31 16.86 -8.35 23.34
N ALA A 32 17.46 -7.32 22.77
CA ALA A 32 18.58 -6.64 23.40
C ALA A 32 18.15 -5.71 24.51
N ALA A 33 19.06 -5.35 25.42
CA ALA A 33 18.87 -4.19 26.28
C ALA A 33 18.61 -2.95 25.42
N GLY A 34 17.72 -2.06 25.88
CA GLY A 34 17.25 -0.91 25.10
C GLY A 34 16.03 -1.21 24.22
N SER A 35 15.56 -2.47 24.12
CA SER A 35 14.30 -2.78 23.44
C SER A 35 13.13 -2.04 24.09
N TYR A 36 12.28 -1.42 23.26
CA TYR A 36 11.13 -0.67 23.78
C TYR A 36 10.04 -1.60 24.30
N VAL A 37 9.43 -1.19 25.39
CA VAL A 37 8.37 -1.94 26.09
C VAL A 37 7.20 -1.01 26.40
N VAL A 38 6.01 -1.40 25.98
CA VAL A 38 4.75 -0.75 26.33
C VAL A 38 4.07 -1.57 27.41
N VAL A 39 4.04 -1.05 28.64
CA VAL A 39 3.41 -1.73 29.77
C VAL A 39 1.92 -1.45 29.75
N LEU A 40 1.08 -2.46 29.58
CA LEU A 40 -0.37 -2.28 29.48
C LEU A 40 -1.07 -1.93 30.81
N ARG A 41 -0.33 -1.81 31.93
CA ARG A 41 -0.86 -1.31 33.22
C ARG A 41 -0.71 0.22 33.28
N GLN A 42 -1.43 0.90 32.38
CA GLN A 42 -1.45 2.35 32.26
C GLN A 42 -2.82 2.84 31.75
N PRO A 43 -3.18 4.13 31.91
CA PRO A 43 -4.51 4.63 31.51
C PRO A 43 -4.86 4.39 30.03
N TYR A 44 -3.90 4.56 29.11
CA TYR A 44 -4.12 4.46 27.65
C TYR A 44 -3.77 3.06 27.08
N ALA A 45 -3.81 2.03 27.92
CA ALA A 45 -3.52 0.65 27.53
C ALA A 45 -4.41 0.13 26.39
N ALA A 46 -5.71 0.44 26.43
CA ALA A 46 -6.64 0.01 25.39
C ALA A 46 -6.28 0.61 24.02
N PHE A 47 -5.94 1.91 23.97
CA PHE A 47 -5.46 2.57 22.75
C PHE A 47 -4.17 1.91 22.22
N ALA A 48 -3.17 1.72 23.11
CA ALA A 48 -1.93 1.06 22.72
C ALA A 48 -2.18 -0.35 22.19
N LYS A 49 -3.00 -1.14 22.86
CA LYS A 49 -3.33 -2.51 22.48
C LYS A 49 -3.99 -2.55 21.09
N THR A 50 -5.01 -1.73 20.86
CA THR A 50 -5.72 -1.65 19.57
C THR A 50 -4.79 -1.35 18.40
N LEU A 51 -3.79 -0.48 18.59
CA LEU A 51 -2.85 -0.13 17.53
C LEU A 51 -1.73 -1.17 17.32
N LEU A 52 -1.40 -1.95 18.35
CA LEU A 52 -0.25 -2.85 18.31
C LEU A 52 -0.59 -4.30 17.96
N GLU A 53 -1.78 -4.77 18.29
CA GLU A 53 -2.17 -6.16 18.06
C GLU A 53 -2.83 -6.40 16.71
N PRO A 54 -2.64 -7.57 16.08
CA PRO A 54 -3.47 -7.98 14.96
C PRO A 54 -4.95 -8.09 15.38
N GLN A 55 -5.84 -7.56 14.55
CA GLN A 55 -7.27 -7.69 14.76
C GLN A 55 -7.75 -9.05 14.22
N HIS A 56 -8.52 -9.75 15.03
CA HIS A 56 -9.20 -10.99 14.69
C HIS A 56 -10.70 -10.83 14.97
N TYR A 57 -11.50 -10.98 13.93
CA TYR A 57 -12.95 -10.84 14.05
C TYR A 57 -13.59 -12.20 14.31
N PRO A 58 -14.60 -12.26 15.18
CA PRO A 58 -15.38 -13.47 15.39
C PRO A 58 -16.21 -13.80 14.13
N ASP A 59 -16.46 -15.09 13.91
CA ASP A 59 -17.40 -15.54 12.86
C ASP A 59 -18.84 -15.27 13.30
N LEU A 60 -19.31 -14.06 13.06
CA LEU A 60 -20.70 -13.66 13.33
C LEU A 60 -21.59 -14.05 12.15
N ARG A 61 -22.68 -14.75 12.42
CA ARG A 61 -23.65 -15.21 11.40
C ARG A 61 -25.06 -14.81 11.78
N VAL A 62 -25.87 -14.47 10.75
CA VAL A 62 -27.30 -14.12 10.95
C VAL A 62 -28.08 -15.32 11.51
N SER A 63 -27.71 -16.55 11.12
CA SER A 63 -28.30 -17.79 11.61
C SER A 63 -27.26 -18.91 11.63
N PRO A 64 -27.41 -19.97 12.44
CA PRO A 64 -26.49 -21.12 12.43
C PRO A 64 -26.37 -21.70 11.00
N GLY A 65 -25.13 -21.78 10.49
CA GLY A 65 -24.84 -22.25 9.12
C GLY A 65 -25.20 -21.27 7.99
N GLY A 66 -25.70 -20.08 8.32
CA GLY A 66 -25.96 -19.02 7.35
C GLY A 66 -24.69 -18.26 6.93
N PRO A 67 -24.80 -17.29 6.01
CA PRO A 67 -23.66 -16.49 5.58
C PRO A 67 -23.09 -15.67 6.76
N PRO A 68 -21.79 -15.39 6.76
CA PRO A 68 -21.18 -14.51 7.75
C PRO A 68 -21.72 -13.08 7.62
N THR A 69 -21.79 -12.37 8.73
CA THR A 69 -22.14 -10.95 8.75
C THR A 69 -20.85 -10.15 8.50
N PRO A 70 -20.71 -9.49 7.31
CA PRO A 70 -19.48 -8.75 7.02
C PRO A 70 -19.41 -7.49 7.88
N PRO A 71 -18.19 -7.11 8.35
CA PRO A 71 -17.98 -5.80 8.94
C PRO A 71 -18.24 -4.69 7.91
N TYR A 72 -18.84 -3.58 8.33
CA TYR A 72 -19.19 -2.48 7.42
C TYR A 72 -18.06 -1.44 7.21
N ASP A 73 -17.02 -1.47 8.03
CA ASP A 73 -15.92 -0.51 8.02
C ASP A 73 -14.58 -1.23 8.00
N VAL A 74 -13.49 -0.48 7.86
CA VAL A 74 -12.12 -1.02 7.86
C VAL A 74 -11.85 -1.86 9.10
N THR A 75 -11.21 -2.99 8.91
CA THR A 75 -11.05 -4.02 9.94
C THR A 75 -9.65 -4.12 10.50
N ALA A 76 -8.64 -3.51 9.88
CA ALA A 76 -7.27 -3.63 10.33
C ALA A 76 -6.64 -2.28 10.66
N HIS A 77 -6.07 -2.18 11.88
CA HIS A 77 -5.40 -1.00 12.40
C HIS A 77 -4.00 -1.31 12.95
N THR A 78 -3.43 -2.47 12.66
CA THR A 78 -2.18 -2.97 13.22
C THR A 78 -0.98 -2.19 12.69
N LEU A 79 -0.59 -1.14 13.39
CA LEU A 79 0.53 -0.27 12.98
C LEU A 79 1.88 -1.01 12.87
N PRO A 80 2.26 -1.97 13.75
CA PRO A 80 3.49 -2.71 13.56
C PRO A 80 3.59 -3.40 12.20
N LEU A 81 2.51 -4.03 11.74
CA LEU A 81 2.46 -4.66 10.41
C LEU A 81 2.60 -3.61 9.30
N LEU A 82 1.80 -2.55 9.36
CA LEU A 82 1.83 -1.47 8.36
C LEU A 82 3.19 -0.76 8.30
N MET A 83 3.88 -0.65 9.41
CA MET A 83 5.17 0.04 9.50
C MET A 83 6.39 -0.89 9.36
N GLY A 84 6.20 -2.21 9.31
CA GLY A 84 7.31 -3.16 9.27
C GLY A 84 8.12 -3.20 10.56
N VAL A 85 7.46 -3.05 11.70
CA VAL A 85 8.08 -3.08 13.03
C VAL A 85 7.70 -4.37 13.75
N ALA A 86 8.68 -5.10 14.27
CA ALA A 86 8.41 -6.27 15.08
C ALA A 86 7.83 -5.86 16.45
N ALA A 87 6.60 -6.29 16.73
CA ALA A 87 5.95 -6.15 18.03
C ALA A 87 5.46 -7.52 18.49
N VAL A 88 5.78 -7.88 19.72
CA VAL A 88 5.46 -9.20 20.28
C VAL A 88 4.74 -9.00 21.61
N PRO A 89 3.54 -9.58 21.80
CA PRO A 89 2.85 -9.54 23.07
C PRO A 89 3.63 -10.32 24.13
N ALA A 90 3.78 -9.75 25.32
CA ALA A 90 4.45 -10.37 26.43
C ALA A 90 3.42 -10.83 27.49
N PRO A 91 3.60 -12.03 28.10
CA PRO A 91 2.72 -12.49 29.15
C PRO A 91 2.90 -11.68 30.45
N ASP A 92 1.87 -11.60 31.27
CA ASP A 92 1.89 -10.88 32.54
C ASP A 92 2.94 -11.44 33.55
N SER A 93 3.38 -12.67 33.33
CA SER A 93 4.43 -13.31 34.14
C SER A 93 5.84 -12.81 33.83
N LEU A 94 6.04 -12.15 32.67
CA LEU A 94 7.36 -11.62 32.32
C LEU A 94 7.77 -10.51 33.29
N ARG A 95 8.91 -10.69 33.94
CA ARG A 95 9.50 -9.71 34.87
C ARG A 95 10.79 -9.17 34.25
N LEU A 96 10.80 -7.91 33.95
CA LEU A 96 11.95 -7.21 33.37
C LEU A 96 12.27 -5.95 34.19
N PRO A 97 13.55 -5.66 34.45
CA PRO A 97 13.93 -4.33 34.91
C PRO A 97 13.74 -3.34 33.75
N LEU A 98 12.86 -2.36 33.95
CA LEU A 98 12.50 -1.34 32.98
C LEU A 98 13.08 0.02 33.40
N SER A 99 13.36 0.86 32.41
CA SER A 99 13.69 2.27 32.63
C SER A 99 12.50 3.07 33.20
N ALA A 100 12.72 4.29 33.62
CA ALA A 100 11.67 5.31 33.64
C ALA A 100 11.06 5.46 32.24
N PRO A 101 9.87 6.06 32.09
CA PRO A 101 9.33 6.43 30.78
C PRO A 101 10.35 7.20 29.94
N VAL A 102 10.41 6.92 28.64
CA VAL A 102 11.36 7.53 27.70
C VAL A 102 10.63 8.26 26.58
N GLU A 103 11.21 9.34 26.15
CA GLU A 103 10.77 10.02 24.93
C GLU A 103 11.17 9.19 23.69
N PRO A 104 10.27 9.06 22.68
CA PRO A 104 10.61 8.40 21.45
C PRO A 104 11.67 9.17 20.66
N PRO A 105 12.56 8.50 19.93
CA PRO A 105 13.51 9.17 19.07
C PRO A 105 12.78 9.89 17.93
N GLY A 106 13.31 11.04 17.52
CA GLY A 106 12.81 11.75 16.34
C GLY A 106 12.90 10.89 15.08
N ALA A 107 11.92 11.01 14.20
CA ALA A 107 11.95 10.42 12.86
C ALA A 107 12.28 11.51 11.84
N THR A 108 13.32 11.30 11.03
CA THR A 108 13.63 12.17 9.89
C THR A 108 13.32 11.40 8.61
N PRO A 109 12.20 11.69 7.95
CA PRO A 109 11.84 11.05 6.70
C PRO A 109 12.81 11.40 5.57
N GLY A 110 13.09 10.42 4.72
CA GLY A 110 13.91 10.55 3.52
C GLY A 110 14.11 9.18 2.88
N TYR A 111 14.21 9.14 1.57
CA TYR A 111 14.45 7.90 0.83
C TYR A 111 15.59 8.12 -0.17
N PRO A 112 16.53 7.17 -0.29
CA PRO A 112 17.64 7.29 -1.24
C PRO A 112 17.17 7.45 -2.69
N GLY A 113 17.90 8.22 -3.49
CA GLY A 113 17.63 8.40 -4.92
C GLY A 113 16.74 9.59 -5.29
N PHE A 114 16.23 10.34 -4.29
CA PHE A 114 15.47 11.59 -4.53
C PHE A 114 16.25 12.86 -4.17
N GLY A 115 17.56 12.76 -3.98
CA GLY A 115 18.44 13.92 -3.79
C GLY A 115 18.57 14.79 -5.05
N GLU A 116 19.04 16.04 -4.86
CA GLU A 116 19.23 17.00 -5.95
C GLU A 116 20.05 16.41 -7.12
N GLY A 117 19.56 16.60 -8.35
CA GLY A 117 20.20 16.15 -9.60
C GLY A 117 20.10 14.66 -9.91
N GLN A 118 19.49 13.84 -9.05
CA GLN A 118 19.35 12.39 -9.23
C GLN A 118 17.90 11.91 -9.35
N ALA A 119 16.94 12.72 -8.91
CA ALA A 119 15.54 12.35 -8.91
C ALA A 119 14.98 12.25 -10.34
N PRO A 120 14.15 11.23 -10.64
CA PRO A 120 13.38 11.20 -11.87
C PRO A 120 12.35 12.35 -11.90
N ARG A 121 11.94 12.74 -13.10
CA ARG A 121 10.82 13.67 -13.30
C ARG A 121 9.52 12.91 -13.10
N ILE A 122 8.83 13.16 -11.98
CA ILE A 122 7.65 12.40 -11.57
C ILE A 122 6.39 13.23 -11.81
N GLY A 123 5.45 12.69 -12.59
CA GLY A 123 4.09 13.19 -12.71
C GLY A 123 3.16 12.47 -11.72
N LEU A 124 2.57 13.20 -10.78
CA LEU A 124 1.52 12.67 -9.91
C LEU A 124 0.17 13.09 -10.48
N TYR A 125 -0.59 12.10 -10.97
CA TYR A 125 -1.91 12.37 -11.55
C TYR A 125 -2.88 12.90 -10.50
N ARG A 126 -3.56 13.96 -10.86
CA ARG A 126 -4.58 14.65 -10.07
C ARG A 126 -5.79 14.94 -10.94
N SER A 127 -6.84 14.16 -10.78
CA SER A 127 -8.12 14.44 -11.43
C SER A 127 -8.80 15.69 -10.83
N TYR A 128 -9.73 16.26 -11.58
CA TYR A 128 -10.62 17.29 -11.03
C TYR A 128 -11.71 16.71 -10.14
N ASP A 129 -12.00 15.42 -10.25
CA ASP A 129 -12.77 14.68 -9.26
C ASP A 129 -11.83 14.22 -8.14
N ALA A 130 -12.00 14.77 -6.94
CA ALA A 130 -11.02 14.66 -5.87
C ALA A 130 -10.80 13.20 -5.43
N SER A 131 -9.55 12.74 -5.46
CA SER A 131 -9.13 11.47 -4.89
C SER A 131 -8.50 11.67 -3.52
N MET A 132 -9.00 10.94 -2.53
CA MET A 132 -8.41 10.91 -1.18
C MET A 132 -6.99 10.35 -1.24
N ASP A 133 -6.76 9.32 -2.03
CA ASP A 133 -5.44 8.67 -2.17
C ASP A 133 -4.41 9.55 -2.91
N GLU A 134 -4.85 10.44 -3.81
CA GLU A 134 -3.96 11.48 -4.35
C GLU A 134 -3.44 12.38 -3.23
N GLY A 135 -4.33 12.83 -2.35
CA GLY A 135 -3.95 13.65 -1.19
C GLY A 135 -2.97 12.92 -0.25
N TRP A 136 -3.21 11.63 0.04
CA TRP A 136 -2.29 10.84 0.85
C TRP A 136 -0.95 10.58 0.15
N THR A 137 -0.96 10.35 -1.15
CA THR A 137 0.28 10.18 -1.94
C THR A 137 1.11 11.46 -1.90
N ARG A 138 0.47 12.61 -2.08
CA ARG A 138 1.13 13.93 -1.98
C ARG A 138 1.72 14.15 -0.59
N TRP A 139 0.94 13.88 0.46
CA TRP A 139 1.44 13.97 1.83
C TRP A 139 2.68 13.08 2.08
N VAL A 140 2.68 11.86 1.56
CA VAL A 140 3.84 10.96 1.64
C VAL A 140 5.03 11.55 0.87
N PHE A 141 4.82 12.03 -0.35
CA PHE A 141 5.89 12.59 -1.16
C PHE A 141 6.50 13.86 -0.52
N ASP A 142 5.68 14.76 -0.02
CA ASP A 142 6.13 15.95 0.69
C ASP A 142 6.91 15.58 1.96
N THR A 143 6.39 14.64 2.76
CA THR A 143 7.01 14.18 4.00
C THR A 143 8.36 13.50 3.74
N TRP A 144 8.45 12.67 2.69
CA TRP A 144 9.64 11.89 2.36
C TRP A 144 10.59 12.58 1.38
N LYS A 145 10.29 13.82 1.01
CA LYS A 145 11.09 14.64 0.08
C LYS A 145 11.23 14.02 -1.32
N VAL A 146 10.17 13.38 -1.79
CA VAL A 146 10.06 12.87 -3.16
C VAL A 146 9.59 14.03 -4.05
N PRO A 147 10.37 14.50 -5.02
CA PRO A 147 9.95 15.59 -5.91
C PRO A 147 8.91 15.09 -6.92
N TYR A 148 7.86 15.86 -7.15
CA TYR A 148 6.82 15.54 -8.13
C TYR A 148 6.19 16.80 -8.71
N GLN A 149 5.50 16.66 -9.84
CA GLN A 149 4.67 17.68 -10.46
C GLN A 149 3.22 17.18 -10.57
N PRO A 150 2.22 17.98 -10.20
CA PRO A 150 0.82 17.62 -10.43
C PRO A 150 0.53 17.48 -11.93
N LEU A 151 -0.13 16.39 -12.31
CA LEU A 151 -0.45 16.04 -13.70
C LEU A 151 -1.97 15.96 -13.85
N VAL A 152 -2.59 16.96 -14.46
CA VAL A 152 -4.05 17.02 -14.63
C VAL A 152 -4.49 16.47 -15.98
N ASP A 153 -5.78 16.16 -16.12
CA ASP A 153 -6.39 15.57 -17.31
C ASP A 153 -6.00 16.24 -18.62
N SER A 154 -6.05 17.57 -18.66
CA SER A 154 -5.73 18.34 -19.88
C SER A 154 -4.28 18.19 -20.32
N VAL A 155 -3.35 18.08 -19.37
CA VAL A 155 -1.92 17.88 -19.65
C VAL A 155 -1.70 16.46 -20.17
N VAL A 156 -2.36 15.46 -19.58
CA VAL A 156 -2.28 14.07 -20.08
C VAL A 156 -2.82 13.99 -21.52
N ARG A 157 -4.01 14.54 -21.79
CA ARG A 157 -4.62 14.54 -23.12
C ARG A 157 -3.79 15.28 -24.18
N ALA A 158 -3.06 16.30 -23.80
CA ALA A 158 -2.16 17.01 -24.71
C ALA A 158 -0.99 16.16 -25.21
N GLY A 159 -0.68 15.05 -24.53
CA GLY A 159 0.38 14.12 -24.93
C GLY A 159 1.78 14.64 -24.68
N LYS A 160 2.79 14.09 -25.41
CA LYS A 160 4.21 14.41 -25.25
C LYS A 160 4.73 14.23 -23.79
N LEU A 161 4.18 13.26 -23.09
CA LEU A 161 4.43 13.04 -21.67
C LEU A 161 5.88 12.65 -21.40
N LYS A 162 6.52 11.89 -22.32
CA LYS A 162 7.92 11.46 -22.18
C LYS A 162 8.93 12.62 -22.25
N GLU A 163 8.57 13.71 -22.90
CA GLU A 163 9.40 14.93 -22.91
C GLU A 163 9.47 15.57 -21.50
N GLN A 164 8.41 15.38 -20.69
CA GLN A 164 8.21 16.04 -19.40
C GLN A 164 8.51 15.12 -18.20
N PHE A 165 8.18 13.81 -18.32
CA PHE A 165 8.20 12.86 -17.22
C PHE A 165 9.02 11.61 -17.54
N ASP A 166 9.64 11.03 -16.51
CA ASP A 166 10.28 9.73 -16.55
C ASP A 166 9.36 8.66 -15.94
N ALA A 167 8.60 9.05 -14.90
CA ALA A 167 7.61 8.23 -14.25
C ALA A 167 6.29 9.00 -14.07
N ILE A 168 5.16 8.31 -14.26
CA ILE A 168 3.81 8.83 -13.97
C ILE A 168 3.14 7.88 -13.00
N LEU A 169 2.55 8.43 -11.93
CA LEU A 169 1.81 7.68 -10.93
C LEU A 169 0.33 8.07 -10.97
N LEU A 170 -0.52 7.05 -11.13
CA LEU A 170 -1.98 7.15 -10.97
C LEU A 170 -2.35 6.63 -9.58
N PRO A 171 -2.76 7.49 -8.64
CA PRO A 171 -3.27 7.08 -7.32
C PRO A 171 -4.54 6.24 -7.45
N ASP A 172 -4.94 5.61 -6.34
CA ASP A 172 -6.21 4.88 -6.30
C ASP A 172 -7.39 5.78 -6.65
N GLN A 173 -8.10 5.39 -7.68
CA GLN A 173 -9.33 6.02 -8.15
C GLN A 173 -10.09 5.05 -9.04
N GLU A 174 -11.42 5.08 -8.98
CA GLU A 174 -12.28 4.23 -9.78
C GLU A 174 -12.02 4.40 -11.29
N PRO A 175 -11.98 3.31 -12.08
CA PRO A 175 -11.71 3.36 -13.52
C PRO A 175 -12.62 4.32 -14.29
N ARG A 176 -13.91 4.36 -13.92
CA ARG A 176 -14.88 5.25 -14.55
C ARG A 176 -14.60 6.72 -14.25
N GLN A 177 -14.20 7.04 -13.01
CA GLN A 177 -13.82 8.40 -12.65
C GLN A 177 -12.56 8.85 -13.40
N LEU A 178 -11.57 7.97 -13.57
CA LEU A 178 -10.38 8.24 -14.38
C LEU A 178 -10.73 8.48 -15.86
N LEU A 179 -11.64 7.68 -16.42
CA LEU A 179 -12.01 7.74 -17.82
C LEU A 179 -12.91 8.93 -18.12
N ASP A 180 -14.02 9.05 -17.40
CA ASP A 180 -15.11 9.98 -17.69
C ASP A 180 -14.96 11.31 -16.95
N GLY A 181 -14.34 11.32 -15.76
CA GLY A 181 -14.17 12.50 -14.91
C GLY A 181 -15.47 13.19 -14.52
N LEU A 182 -15.42 14.51 -14.40
CA LEU A 182 -16.60 15.32 -14.02
C LEU A 182 -17.59 15.46 -15.18
N PRO A 183 -18.89 15.50 -14.90
CA PRO A 183 -19.96 15.69 -15.90
C PRO A 183 -19.82 16.99 -16.68
N LYS A 184 -20.36 17.01 -17.92
CA LYS A 184 -20.38 18.20 -18.80
C LYS A 184 -21.13 19.41 -18.22
N SER A 185 -21.89 19.23 -17.14
CA SER A 185 -22.58 20.32 -16.43
C SER A 185 -21.62 21.23 -15.64
N TYR A 186 -20.39 20.78 -15.40
CA TYR A 186 -19.37 21.63 -14.77
C TYR A 186 -18.81 22.65 -15.77
N PRO A 187 -18.37 23.84 -15.32
CA PRO A 187 -17.75 24.85 -16.19
C PRO A 187 -16.39 24.37 -16.72
N ALA A 188 -16.00 24.85 -17.92
CA ALA A 188 -14.65 24.61 -18.43
C ALA A 188 -13.59 25.21 -17.48
N PRO A 189 -12.42 24.55 -17.29
CA PRO A 189 -11.90 23.36 -17.99
C PRO A 189 -12.17 22.03 -17.27
N TYR A 190 -13.05 21.98 -16.28
CA TYR A 190 -13.20 20.85 -15.33
C TYR A 190 -13.89 19.58 -15.89
N PRO A 191 -14.80 19.64 -16.89
CA PRO A 191 -15.48 18.46 -17.39
C PRO A 191 -14.57 17.44 -18.05
N GLY A 192 -14.98 16.18 -17.92
CA GLY A 192 -14.27 15.05 -18.51
C GLY A 192 -13.14 14.56 -17.61
N GLY A 193 -12.60 13.38 -17.98
CA GLY A 193 -11.44 12.76 -17.36
C GLY A 193 -10.32 12.58 -18.40
N LEU A 194 -9.58 11.49 -18.29
CA LEU A 194 -8.53 11.13 -19.24
C LEU A 194 -9.11 10.85 -20.65
N GLY A 195 -10.27 10.20 -20.71
CA GLY A 195 -10.89 9.79 -21.96
C GLY A 195 -9.98 8.86 -22.78
N SER A 196 -10.39 8.54 -24.00
CA SER A 196 -9.58 7.73 -24.91
C SER A 196 -8.30 8.44 -25.39
N GLU A 197 -8.29 9.77 -25.39
CA GLU A 197 -7.09 10.56 -25.76
C GLU A 197 -6.01 10.45 -24.68
N GLY A 198 -6.39 10.60 -23.41
CA GLY A 198 -5.48 10.43 -22.29
C GLY A 198 -4.97 9.00 -22.16
N ALA A 199 -5.85 7.99 -22.36
CA ALA A 199 -5.44 6.60 -22.38
C ALA A 199 -4.38 6.31 -23.46
N ARG A 200 -4.58 6.82 -24.68
CA ARG A 200 -3.59 6.73 -25.78
C ARG A 200 -2.29 7.45 -25.43
N ALA A 201 -2.36 8.63 -24.82
CA ALA A 201 -1.18 9.39 -24.44
C ALA A 201 -0.36 8.66 -23.35
N LEU A 202 -1.02 8.03 -22.36
CA LEU A 202 -0.37 7.20 -21.36
C LEU A 202 0.26 5.94 -21.99
N ARG A 203 -0.43 5.29 -22.94
CA ARG A 203 0.14 4.17 -23.68
C ARG A 203 1.40 4.58 -24.45
N GLN A 204 1.34 5.68 -25.19
CA GLN A 204 2.49 6.22 -25.95
C GLN A 204 3.65 6.58 -25.02
N PHE A 205 3.35 7.18 -23.85
CA PHE A 205 4.35 7.48 -22.83
C PHE A 205 5.14 6.23 -22.41
N VAL A 206 4.44 5.11 -22.20
CA VAL A 206 5.09 3.85 -21.85
C VAL A 206 5.87 3.28 -23.03
N GLU A 207 5.28 3.25 -24.23
CA GLU A 207 5.94 2.74 -25.44
C GLU A 207 7.24 3.50 -25.75
N ASP A 208 7.29 4.80 -25.43
CA ASP A 208 8.48 5.67 -25.59
C ASP A 208 9.49 5.54 -24.42
N GLY A 209 9.32 4.57 -23.53
CA GLY A 209 10.27 4.28 -22.46
C GLY A 209 9.96 4.94 -21.11
N GLY A 210 8.72 5.38 -20.89
CA GLY A 210 8.24 5.86 -19.61
C GLY A 210 7.88 4.73 -18.64
N THR A 211 7.87 5.03 -17.34
CA THR A 211 7.35 4.14 -16.30
C THR A 211 6.00 4.62 -15.82
N LEU A 212 4.93 3.86 -16.08
CA LEU A 212 3.59 4.13 -15.58
C LEU A 212 3.30 3.27 -14.35
N ILE A 213 2.93 3.90 -13.23
CA ILE A 213 2.62 3.22 -11.97
C ILE A 213 1.15 3.44 -11.67
N ALA A 214 0.40 2.37 -11.44
CA ALA A 214 -1.01 2.44 -11.08
C ALA A 214 -1.26 1.75 -9.73
N LEU A 215 -2.03 2.41 -8.86
CA LEU A 215 -2.33 1.93 -7.53
C LEU A 215 -3.78 1.46 -7.43
N ASN A 216 -3.97 0.28 -6.86
CA ASN A 216 -5.27 -0.28 -6.50
C ASN A 216 -6.26 -0.24 -7.66
N GLN A 217 -7.37 0.47 -7.58
CA GLN A 217 -8.39 0.56 -8.63
C GLN A 217 -7.87 1.19 -9.94
N ALA A 218 -6.92 2.12 -9.86
CA ALA A 218 -6.30 2.69 -11.06
C ALA A 218 -5.56 1.63 -11.90
N SER A 219 -5.12 0.51 -11.29
CA SER A 219 -4.54 -0.61 -12.03
C SER A 219 -5.55 -1.25 -12.98
N ARG A 220 -6.85 -1.31 -12.61
CA ARG A 220 -7.91 -1.82 -13.51
C ARG A 220 -8.05 -0.94 -14.74
N PHE A 221 -8.10 0.40 -14.55
CA PHE A 221 -8.13 1.35 -15.66
C PHE A 221 -6.95 1.13 -16.63
N VAL A 222 -5.73 1.01 -16.10
CA VAL A 222 -4.54 0.83 -16.92
C VAL A 222 -4.54 -0.51 -17.65
N MET A 223 -4.94 -1.59 -16.99
CA MET A 223 -5.04 -2.92 -17.62
C MET A 223 -5.98 -2.89 -18.82
N ASP A 224 -7.16 -2.30 -18.66
CA ASP A 224 -8.21 -2.26 -19.69
C ASP A 224 -7.86 -1.31 -20.82
N GLN A 225 -7.42 -0.10 -20.50
CA GLN A 225 -7.17 0.94 -21.52
C GLN A 225 -5.88 0.69 -22.32
N LEU A 226 -4.88 0.06 -21.69
CA LEU A 226 -3.63 -0.28 -22.38
C LEU A 226 -3.63 -1.72 -22.91
N LEU A 227 -4.71 -2.48 -22.74
CA LEU A 227 -4.86 -3.88 -23.18
C LEU A 227 -3.69 -4.75 -22.73
N LEU A 228 -3.39 -4.72 -21.43
CA LEU A 228 -2.27 -5.46 -20.87
C LEU A 228 -2.59 -6.96 -20.77
N PRO A 229 -1.58 -7.87 -20.90
CA PRO A 229 -1.78 -9.31 -20.87
C PRO A 229 -1.95 -9.86 -19.44
N VAL A 230 -2.81 -9.22 -18.66
CA VAL A 230 -3.15 -9.56 -17.28
C VAL A 230 -4.64 -9.41 -17.06
N ARG A 231 -5.19 -10.13 -16.10
CA ARG A 231 -6.61 -10.14 -15.77
C ARG A 231 -6.81 -9.94 -14.28
N ASN A 232 -7.84 -9.18 -13.89
CA ASN A 232 -8.30 -9.13 -12.50
C ASN A 232 -9.22 -10.32 -12.22
N VAL A 233 -8.84 -11.23 -11.30
CA VAL A 233 -9.67 -12.40 -10.96
C VAL A 233 -10.85 -12.05 -10.06
N LEU A 234 -10.91 -10.83 -9.54
CA LEU A 234 -12.01 -10.32 -8.72
C LEU A 234 -13.00 -9.48 -9.52
N GLU A 235 -12.82 -9.37 -10.84
CA GLU A 235 -13.74 -8.60 -11.68
C GLU A 235 -15.12 -9.25 -11.71
N GLY A 236 -16.16 -8.50 -11.32
CA GLY A 236 -17.53 -8.99 -11.27
C GLY A 236 -17.82 -10.02 -10.18
N VAL A 237 -16.88 -10.29 -9.28
CA VAL A 237 -17.12 -11.15 -8.12
C VAL A 237 -17.98 -10.38 -7.10
N PRO A 238 -19.13 -10.92 -6.70
CA PRO A 238 -20.01 -10.25 -5.73
C PRO A 238 -19.43 -10.30 -4.31
N ASP A 239 -19.89 -9.37 -3.44
CA ASP A 239 -19.38 -9.23 -2.06
C ASP A 239 -19.67 -10.44 -1.17
N ASP A 240 -20.67 -11.25 -1.49
CA ASP A 240 -20.96 -12.51 -0.79
C ASP A 240 -20.07 -13.68 -1.21
N ASP A 241 -19.26 -13.51 -2.29
CA ASP A 241 -18.30 -14.47 -2.80
C ASP A 241 -16.84 -14.05 -2.59
N PHE A 242 -16.56 -12.77 -2.42
CA PHE A 242 -15.29 -12.23 -1.93
C PHE A 242 -15.46 -10.83 -1.36
N TYR A 243 -15.05 -10.65 -0.11
CA TYR A 243 -15.10 -9.34 0.52
C TYR A 243 -13.95 -9.13 1.52
N ALA A 244 -13.32 -7.97 1.45
CA ALA A 244 -12.26 -7.55 2.37
C ALA A 244 -12.39 -6.03 2.62
N PRO A 245 -13.04 -5.61 3.72
CA PRO A 245 -13.36 -4.21 4.01
C PRO A 245 -12.19 -3.44 4.62
N GLY A 246 -11.03 -3.43 3.97
CA GLY A 246 -9.82 -2.82 4.51
C GLY A 246 -9.09 -3.71 5.51
N SER A 247 -8.30 -4.63 5.00
CA SER A 247 -7.57 -5.65 5.76
C SER A 247 -6.09 -5.66 5.38
N ILE A 248 -5.26 -6.22 6.25
CA ILE A 248 -3.84 -6.41 5.97
C ILE A 248 -3.63 -7.85 5.53
N PHE A 249 -3.20 -8.03 4.29
CA PHE A 249 -2.83 -9.33 3.72
C PHE A 249 -1.31 -9.51 3.75
N ARG A 250 -0.85 -10.75 3.80
CA ARG A 250 0.57 -11.08 3.63
C ARG A 250 0.95 -11.09 2.16
N LEU A 251 2.21 -10.79 1.90
CA LEU A 251 2.84 -10.85 0.59
C LEU A 251 4.12 -11.68 0.64
N ASP A 252 4.28 -12.54 -0.37
CA ASP A 252 5.55 -13.15 -0.75
C ASP A 252 6.16 -12.33 -1.88
N VAL A 253 7.36 -11.76 -1.64
CA VAL A 253 8.02 -10.76 -2.50
C VAL A 253 9.24 -11.38 -3.16
N ASP A 254 9.38 -11.20 -4.48
CA ASP A 254 10.63 -11.48 -5.20
C ASP A 254 11.66 -10.38 -4.92
N THR A 255 12.50 -10.62 -3.94
CA THR A 255 13.54 -9.65 -3.50
C THR A 255 14.67 -9.45 -4.51
N ALA A 256 14.74 -10.28 -5.57
CA ALA A 256 15.71 -10.08 -6.66
C ALA A 256 15.26 -8.98 -7.64
N HIS A 257 13.99 -8.64 -7.64
CA HIS A 257 13.45 -7.59 -8.50
C HIS A 257 13.83 -6.19 -8.02
N ALA A 258 14.17 -5.29 -8.95
CA ALA A 258 14.62 -3.92 -8.61
C ALA A 258 13.60 -3.13 -7.77
N VAL A 259 12.29 -3.29 -8.04
CA VAL A 259 11.20 -2.69 -7.26
C VAL A 259 11.20 -3.16 -5.80
N ALA A 260 11.63 -4.38 -5.55
CA ALA A 260 11.64 -4.96 -4.21
C ALA A 260 12.94 -4.71 -3.41
N LYS A 261 13.87 -3.91 -3.96
CA LYS A 261 15.13 -3.60 -3.27
C LYS A 261 14.88 -3.01 -1.87
N GLY A 262 15.48 -3.62 -0.84
CA GLY A 262 15.31 -3.21 0.55
C GLY A 262 14.00 -3.63 1.20
N THR A 263 13.19 -4.44 0.51
CA THR A 263 11.96 -5.03 1.03
C THR A 263 12.22 -6.46 1.51
N PRO A 264 11.67 -6.90 2.64
CA PRO A 264 11.79 -8.29 3.08
C PRO A 264 11.01 -9.24 2.16
N ALA A 265 11.43 -10.52 2.10
CA ALA A 265 10.76 -11.55 1.30
C ALA A 265 9.30 -11.80 1.73
N HIS A 266 8.99 -11.60 3.00
CA HIS A 266 7.62 -11.61 3.53
C HIS A 266 7.27 -10.19 3.97
N ASN A 267 6.22 -9.63 3.37
CA ASN A 267 5.74 -8.27 3.63
C ASN A 267 4.22 -8.28 3.77
N ILE A 268 3.61 -7.11 3.71
CA ILE A 268 2.17 -6.93 3.80
C ILE A 268 1.62 -6.12 2.62
N ALA A 269 0.31 -6.18 2.42
CA ALA A 269 -0.45 -5.25 1.60
C ALA A 269 -1.66 -4.74 2.38
N TRP A 270 -1.93 -3.45 2.29
CA TRP A 270 -3.24 -2.92 2.67
C TRP A 270 -4.20 -3.17 1.51
N PHE A 271 -5.14 -4.08 1.71
CA PHE A 271 -6.10 -4.50 0.69
C PHE A 271 -7.51 -3.99 1.00
N GLU A 272 -8.09 -3.28 0.07
CA GLU A 272 -9.48 -2.83 0.08
C GLU A 272 -9.93 -2.57 -1.37
N ASN A 273 -10.86 -3.36 -1.86
CA ASN A 273 -11.42 -3.25 -3.23
C ASN A 273 -10.37 -3.27 -4.37
N GLY A 274 -9.19 -3.81 -4.10
CA GLY A 274 -8.11 -3.89 -5.09
C GLY A 274 -8.26 -5.07 -6.04
N PRO A 275 -7.60 -5.03 -7.21
CA PRO A 275 -7.51 -6.20 -8.08
C PRO A 275 -6.53 -7.24 -7.51
N ALA A 276 -6.80 -8.51 -7.81
CA ALA A 276 -5.82 -9.58 -7.70
C ALA A 276 -5.55 -10.12 -9.11
N PHE A 277 -4.26 -10.23 -9.47
CA PHE A 277 -3.89 -10.42 -10.86
C PHE A 277 -3.64 -11.88 -11.22
N GLU A 278 -4.11 -12.24 -12.41
CA GLU A 278 -3.69 -13.43 -13.14
C GLU A 278 -2.93 -13.02 -14.40
N VAL A 279 -1.76 -13.60 -14.61
CA VAL A 279 -0.94 -13.37 -15.79
C VAL A 279 -1.49 -14.23 -16.95
N VAL A 280 -1.89 -13.58 -18.04
CA VAL A 280 -2.41 -14.26 -19.24
C VAL A 280 -1.27 -14.64 -20.17
N ASP A 281 -0.28 -13.74 -20.34
CA ASP A 281 0.93 -14.00 -21.12
C ASP A 281 2.15 -13.55 -20.31
N SER A 282 2.99 -14.52 -19.96
CA SER A 282 4.18 -14.29 -19.13
C SER A 282 5.39 -13.76 -19.89
N THR A 283 5.32 -13.61 -21.22
CA THR A 283 6.47 -13.13 -22.02
C THR A 283 6.82 -11.67 -21.73
N ALA A 284 5.81 -10.85 -21.41
CA ALA A 284 5.95 -9.43 -21.11
C ALA A 284 5.73 -9.10 -19.62
N VAL A 285 5.38 -10.09 -18.77
CA VAL A 285 4.96 -9.85 -17.39
C VAL A 285 5.91 -10.50 -16.40
N ARG A 286 6.34 -9.73 -15.39
CA ARG A 286 7.08 -10.22 -14.22
C ARG A 286 6.26 -10.00 -12.96
N VAL A 287 6.14 -11.06 -12.16
CA VAL A 287 5.47 -10.97 -10.85
C VAL A 287 6.49 -10.57 -9.80
N ILE A 288 6.22 -9.45 -9.12
CA ILE A 288 7.08 -8.89 -8.08
C ILE A 288 6.62 -9.37 -6.69
N ALA A 289 5.30 -9.46 -6.49
CA ALA A 289 4.75 -9.99 -5.24
C ALA A 289 3.45 -10.78 -5.48
N ARG A 290 3.23 -11.79 -4.63
CA ARG A 290 2.03 -12.63 -4.62
C ARG A 290 1.41 -12.68 -3.22
N TYR A 291 0.12 -12.94 -3.16
CA TYR A 291 -0.49 -13.43 -1.94
C TYR A 291 -0.02 -14.86 -1.66
N PRO A 292 0.08 -15.28 -0.38
CA PRO A 292 0.43 -16.67 -0.05
C PRO A 292 -0.46 -17.68 -0.78
N ALA A 293 0.11 -18.82 -1.20
CA ALA A 293 -0.66 -19.87 -1.87
C ALA A 293 -1.66 -20.58 -0.95
N ASP A 294 -1.38 -20.58 0.34
CA ASP A 294 -2.25 -21.13 1.39
C ASP A 294 -3.27 -20.05 1.80
N PRO A 295 -4.58 -20.24 1.56
CA PRO A 295 -5.62 -19.28 1.90
C PRO A 295 -5.61 -18.85 3.38
N ASP A 296 -5.31 -19.78 4.30
CA ASP A 296 -5.28 -19.52 5.73
C ASP A 296 -4.13 -18.57 6.13
N LYS A 297 -3.16 -18.39 5.24
CA LYS A 297 -2.02 -17.48 5.44
C LYS A 297 -2.19 -16.12 4.77
N VAL A 298 -3.26 -15.88 4.02
CA VAL A 298 -3.47 -14.61 3.33
C VAL A 298 -3.68 -13.48 4.34
N LEU A 299 -4.60 -13.66 5.29
CA LEU A 299 -4.94 -12.62 6.27
C LEU A 299 -3.86 -12.48 7.35
N ALA A 300 -3.35 -11.26 7.53
CA ALA A 300 -2.45 -10.91 8.63
C ALA A 300 -3.18 -10.19 9.78
N SER A 301 -4.16 -9.35 9.45
CA SER A 301 -5.00 -8.63 10.40
C SER A 301 -6.28 -8.15 9.72
N GLY A 302 -7.39 -8.15 10.43
CA GLY A 302 -8.67 -7.72 9.93
C GLY A 302 -9.62 -8.88 9.62
N TRP A 303 -10.33 -8.80 8.50
CA TRP A 303 -11.34 -9.77 8.09
C TRP A 303 -11.31 -9.97 6.57
N VAL A 304 -11.57 -11.18 6.12
CA VAL A 304 -11.71 -11.53 4.70
C VAL A 304 -12.70 -12.68 4.54
N LEU A 305 -13.58 -12.54 3.56
CA LEU A 305 -14.45 -13.61 3.09
C LEU A 305 -13.80 -14.28 1.87
N HIS A 306 -13.73 -15.61 1.87
CA HIS A 306 -13.20 -16.42 0.78
C HIS A 306 -11.78 -16.05 0.31
N PRO A 307 -10.77 -16.09 1.22
CA PRO A 307 -9.39 -15.74 0.88
C PRO A 307 -8.78 -16.60 -0.24
N GLU A 308 -9.34 -17.76 -0.54
CA GLU A 308 -8.94 -18.62 -1.66
C GLU A 308 -9.07 -17.94 -3.02
N ARG A 309 -9.90 -16.90 -3.15
CA ARG A 309 -10.02 -16.12 -4.39
C ARG A 309 -8.75 -15.37 -4.75
N VAL A 310 -7.97 -14.97 -3.75
CA VAL A 310 -6.72 -14.23 -3.94
C VAL A 310 -5.48 -15.08 -3.66
N ALA A 311 -5.61 -16.23 -3.01
CA ALA A 311 -4.49 -17.10 -2.67
C ALA A 311 -3.66 -17.47 -3.90
N GLY A 312 -2.33 -17.28 -3.82
CA GLY A 312 -1.37 -17.50 -4.90
C GLY A 312 -1.44 -16.50 -6.07
N ARG A 313 -2.41 -15.59 -6.08
CA ARG A 313 -2.54 -14.58 -7.13
C ARG A 313 -1.48 -13.49 -6.98
N ALA A 314 -1.12 -12.86 -8.10
CA ALA A 314 -0.18 -11.76 -8.06
C ALA A 314 -0.84 -10.51 -7.47
N ALA A 315 -0.08 -9.79 -6.63
CA ALA A 315 -0.47 -8.56 -5.98
C ALA A 315 0.28 -7.35 -6.54
N LEU A 316 1.46 -7.57 -7.12
CA LEU A 316 2.31 -6.54 -7.72
C LEU A 316 3.00 -7.09 -8.96
N LEU A 317 2.87 -6.39 -10.07
CA LEU A 317 3.38 -6.79 -11.38
C LEU A 317 4.21 -5.68 -12.03
N GLU A 318 5.19 -6.09 -12.84
CA GLU A 318 5.77 -5.29 -13.92
C GLU A 318 5.34 -5.86 -15.26
N VAL A 319 4.85 -4.99 -16.15
CA VAL A 319 4.49 -5.33 -17.53
C VAL A 319 5.34 -4.50 -18.48
N HIS A 320 6.10 -5.13 -19.36
CA HIS A 320 6.85 -4.46 -20.40
C HIS A 320 5.93 -4.12 -21.59
N LEU A 321 5.99 -2.86 -22.05
CA LEU A 321 5.24 -2.36 -23.18
C LEU A 321 6.10 -1.38 -24.01
N GLY A 322 6.43 -1.75 -25.24
CA GLY A 322 7.39 -1.00 -26.04
C GLY A 322 8.76 -0.93 -25.38
N SER A 323 9.31 0.27 -25.21
CA SER A 323 10.59 0.52 -24.54
C SER A 323 10.45 0.78 -23.04
N GLY A 324 9.23 0.91 -22.51
CA GLY A 324 8.95 1.24 -21.13
C GLY A 324 8.25 0.11 -20.38
N ARG A 325 7.58 0.48 -19.29
CA ARG A 325 6.98 -0.48 -18.37
C ARG A 325 5.79 0.09 -17.62
N VAL A 326 4.93 -0.81 -17.19
CA VAL A 326 3.81 -0.53 -16.31
C VAL A 326 4.00 -1.30 -15.01
N ILE A 327 3.86 -0.63 -13.87
CA ILE A 327 3.86 -1.26 -12.54
C ILE A 327 2.44 -1.21 -11.99
N LEU A 328 1.85 -2.38 -11.76
CA LEU A 328 0.48 -2.53 -11.28
C LEU A 328 0.47 -3.00 -9.83
N PHE A 329 0.00 -2.15 -8.93
CA PHE A 329 -0.27 -2.50 -7.55
C PHE A 329 -1.74 -2.92 -7.40
N GLY A 330 -1.99 -4.13 -6.89
CA GLY A 330 -3.33 -4.59 -6.50
C GLY A 330 -3.75 -4.11 -5.11
N PHE A 331 -3.05 -3.15 -4.54
CA PHE A 331 -3.25 -2.64 -3.19
C PHE A 331 -2.76 -1.20 -3.06
N ARG A 332 -2.99 -0.57 -1.89
CA ARG A 332 -2.55 0.79 -1.59
C ARG A 332 -1.21 0.78 -0.83
N PRO A 333 -0.04 0.96 -1.50
CA PRO A 333 1.27 0.90 -0.84
C PRO A 333 1.54 2.06 0.12
N GLN A 334 0.78 3.16 0.01
CA GLN A 334 0.93 4.37 0.84
C GLN A 334 -0.28 4.64 1.76
N TYR A 335 -1.12 3.63 1.99
CA TYR A 335 -2.40 3.77 2.69
C TYR A 335 -2.34 4.71 3.90
N ARG A 336 -3.09 5.80 3.82
CA ARG A 336 -3.22 6.88 4.84
C ARG A 336 -1.87 7.35 5.43
N GLY A 337 -0.77 7.23 4.69
CA GLY A 337 0.56 7.56 5.18
C GLY A 337 1.10 6.63 6.27
N GLN A 338 0.51 5.46 6.48
CA GLN A 338 0.84 4.54 7.58
C GLN A 338 1.61 3.30 7.14
N SER A 339 1.46 2.87 5.87
CA SER A 339 2.04 1.61 5.38
C SER A 339 3.52 1.74 4.99
N ILE A 340 4.35 2.19 5.93
CA ILE A 340 5.80 2.41 5.72
C ILE A 340 6.50 1.14 5.22
N ALA A 341 6.03 -0.05 5.59
CA ALA A 341 6.57 -1.33 5.15
C ALA A 341 6.55 -1.52 3.62
N THR A 342 5.63 -0.86 2.92
CA THR A 342 5.46 -0.96 1.46
C THR A 342 5.98 0.24 0.69
N TYR A 343 6.44 1.30 1.36
CA TYR A 343 7.03 2.47 0.70
C TYR A 343 8.24 2.13 -0.18
N PRO A 344 9.15 1.19 0.19
CA PRO A 344 10.23 0.82 -0.72
C PRO A 344 9.72 0.33 -2.08
N LEU A 345 8.63 -0.45 -2.13
CA LEU A 345 8.04 -0.91 -3.39
C LEU A 345 7.57 0.27 -4.25
N LEU A 346 6.89 1.26 -3.64
CA LEU A 346 6.42 2.45 -4.34
C LEU A 346 7.59 3.33 -4.81
N PHE A 347 8.52 3.64 -3.93
CA PHE A 347 9.62 4.55 -4.23
C PHE A 347 10.61 3.97 -5.23
N ASN A 348 10.91 2.68 -5.15
CA ASN A 348 11.75 2.02 -6.15
C ASN A 348 11.06 1.97 -7.54
N SER A 349 9.73 1.81 -7.58
CA SER A 349 8.99 1.85 -8.85
C SER A 349 9.15 3.20 -9.56
N LEU A 350 9.20 4.31 -8.81
CA LEU A 350 9.42 5.65 -9.35
C LEU A 350 10.83 5.87 -9.89
N GLN A 351 11.81 5.07 -9.45
CA GLN A 351 13.22 5.20 -9.80
C GLN A 351 13.69 4.24 -10.91
N LEU A 352 12.80 3.41 -11.45
CA LEU A 352 13.13 2.51 -12.56
C LEU A 352 13.52 3.33 -13.81
N ARG A 353 14.65 2.96 -14.42
CA ARG A 353 15.18 3.56 -15.66
C ARG A 353 15.30 2.51 -16.75
#